data_7d4eafc4c9c7f4ec93d9ac4c88a1e272
#
_entry.id   7d4eafc4c9c7f4ec93d9ac4c88a1e272
#
_cell.length_a   1.000
_cell.length_b   1.000
_cell.length_c   1.000
_cell.angle_alpha   90.00
_cell.angle_beta   90.00
_cell.angle_gamma   90.00
#
_symmetry.space_group_name_H-M   'P 1'
#
loop_
_entity.id
_entity.type
_entity.pdbx_description
1 polymer ?
#
loop_
_entity_poly.entity_id
_entity_poly.type
_entity_poly.pdbx_seq_one_letter_code
_entity_poly.pdbx_strand_id
1 'polypeptide(L)'
;MNTLQTNDWLILNSIIYEIYTTADFDGMRKKFLEQMKMLVDFDSADFYLAAADGEHKLTAPVMYHCDEDLSDVYDTIDYGRGILYSGKSIVYRETDIMADEVRTKTEYYDKVYKPNRWHYSLQMIIAKDKQFLGVVTLYRNI
;
A
#
# COMPACT_ATOMS: atom_id res chain seq x y z
N MET A 1 1.77 24.26 -4.23
CA MET A 1 2.57 23.04 -4.23
C MET A 1 3.33 22.91 -2.93
N ASN A 2 3.21 21.79 -2.26
CA ASN A 2 3.93 21.55 -1.02
C ASN A 2 5.32 21.01 -1.33
N THR A 3 6.34 21.61 -0.73
CA THR A 3 7.70 21.10 -0.78
C THR A 3 8.02 20.36 0.50
N LEU A 4 8.90 19.35 0.41
CA LEU A 4 9.36 18.65 1.59
C LEU A 4 10.24 19.56 2.44
N GLN A 5 9.98 19.55 3.74
CA GLN A 5 10.81 20.26 4.71
C GLN A 5 12.09 19.48 5.01
N THR A 6 13.07 20.15 5.61
CA THR A 6 14.32 19.49 6.02
C THR A 6 14.04 18.26 6.89
N ASN A 7 13.09 18.36 7.83
CA ASN A 7 12.73 17.25 8.71
C ASN A 7 12.17 16.06 7.92
N ASP A 8 11.39 16.31 6.87
CA ASP A 8 10.87 15.25 6.00
C ASP A 8 11.99 14.49 5.29
N TRP A 9 13.00 15.22 4.80
CA TRP A 9 14.17 14.61 4.17
C TRP A 9 14.99 13.77 5.14
N LEU A 10 15.11 14.21 6.41
CA LEU A 10 15.79 13.44 7.44
C LEU A 10 15.05 12.15 7.74
N ILE A 11 13.72 12.21 7.85
CA ILE A 11 12.89 11.02 8.07
C ILE A 11 13.03 10.06 6.87
N LEU A 12 12.96 10.58 5.65
CA LEU A 12 13.09 9.77 4.44
C LEU A 12 14.45 9.07 4.39
N ASN A 13 15.54 9.77 4.71
CA ASN A 13 16.87 9.17 4.80
C ASN A 13 16.93 8.06 5.86
N SER A 14 16.28 8.25 6.98
CA SER A 14 16.20 7.23 8.03
C SER A 14 15.46 5.98 7.56
N ILE A 15 14.37 6.15 6.81
CA ILE A 15 13.61 5.04 6.21
C ILE A 15 14.51 4.26 5.24
N ILE A 16 15.22 4.96 4.36
CA ILE A 16 16.12 4.33 3.40
C ILE A 16 17.23 3.55 4.12
N TYR A 17 17.82 4.16 5.16
CA TYR A 17 18.83 3.50 5.98
C TYR A 17 18.32 2.19 6.59
N GLU A 18 17.11 2.21 7.16
CA GLU A 18 16.51 1.01 7.76
C GLU A 18 16.24 -0.07 6.72
N ILE A 19 15.82 0.31 5.51
CA ILE A 19 15.61 -0.66 4.41
C ILE A 19 16.89 -1.41 4.10
N TYR A 20 18.03 -0.71 4.02
CA TYR A 20 19.31 -1.30 3.64
C TYR A 20 20.03 -2.02 4.78
N THR A 21 19.74 -1.70 6.03
CA THR A 21 20.49 -2.21 7.18
C THR A 21 19.75 -3.24 8.03
N THR A 22 18.44 -3.38 7.86
CA THR A 22 17.66 -4.37 8.61
C THR A 22 17.78 -5.74 7.93
N ALA A 23 18.34 -6.72 8.63
CA ALA A 23 18.61 -8.06 8.08
C ALA A 23 17.34 -8.87 7.89
N ASP A 24 16.36 -8.74 8.79
CA ASP A 24 15.07 -9.42 8.72
C ASP A 24 14.13 -8.69 7.76
N PHE A 25 13.77 -9.37 6.66
CA PHE A 25 12.95 -8.75 5.62
C PHE A 25 11.56 -8.34 6.11
N ASP A 26 10.89 -9.21 6.86
CA ASP A 26 9.56 -8.89 7.40
C ASP A 26 9.65 -7.80 8.47
N GLY A 27 10.68 -7.83 9.29
CA GLY A 27 10.96 -6.77 10.25
C GLY A 27 11.23 -5.42 9.58
N MET A 28 11.94 -5.43 8.45
CA MET A 28 12.17 -4.23 7.66
C MET A 28 10.86 -3.66 7.13
N ARG A 29 9.98 -4.51 6.58
CA ARG A 29 8.68 -4.08 6.08
C ARG A 29 7.81 -3.47 7.17
N LYS A 30 7.83 -4.08 8.37
CA LYS A 30 7.08 -3.55 9.52
C LYS A 30 7.60 -2.19 9.95
N LYS A 31 8.91 -2.04 10.06
CA LYS A 31 9.53 -0.74 10.40
C LYS A 31 9.22 0.31 9.34
N PHE A 32 9.23 -0.08 8.07
CA PHE A 32 8.88 0.81 6.97
C PHE A 32 7.49 1.42 7.19
N LEU A 33 6.49 0.58 7.47
CA LEU A 33 5.13 1.07 7.72
C LEU A 33 5.07 2.00 8.94
N GLU A 34 5.74 1.63 10.02
CA GLU A 34 5.79 2.45 11.23
C GLU A 34 6.42 3.82 10.98
N GLN A 35 7.51 3.87 10.20
CA GLN A 35 8.21 5.12 9.90
C GLN A 35 7.46 5.98 8.88
N MET A 36 6.75 5.38 7.95
CA MET A 36 5.92 6.12 7.00
C MET A 36 4.87 6.98 7.70
N LYS A 37 4.44 6.59 8.90
CA LYS A 37 3.51 7.37 9.71
C LYS A 37 4.05 8.76 10.04
N MET A 38 5.36 8.91 10.07
CA MET A 38 6.00 10.21 10.31
C MET A 38 5.94 11.15 9.11
N LEU A 39 5.78 10.61 7.90
CA LEU A 39 5.71 11.40 6.66
C LEU A 39 4.28 11.60 6.16
N VAL A 40 3.44 10.58 6.31
CA VAL A 40 2.08 10.56 5.78
C VAL A 40 1.13 10.23 6.91
N ASP A 41 0.08 11.03 7.06
CA ASP A 41 -0.96 10.76 8.04
C ASP A 41 -1.90 9.69 7.50
N PHE A 42 -1.88 8.51 8.11
CA PHE A 42 -2.77 7.41 7.78
C PHE A 42 -3.19 6.67 9.06
N ASP A 43 -4.27 5.89 8.99
CA ASP A 43 -4.80 5.17 10.14
C ASP A 43 -4.39 3.71 10.15
N SER A 44 -4.34 3.08 8.99
CA SER A 44 -3.97 1.67 8.83
C SER A 44 -3.15 1.49 7.56
N ALA A 45 -2.39 0.40 7.50
CA ALA A 45 -1.59 0.10 6.31
C ALA A 45 -1.37 -1.40 6.16
N ASP A 46 -1.11 -1.83 4.92
CA ASP A 46 -0.63 -3.17 4.65
C ASP A 46 0.49 -3.14 3.60
N PHE A 47 1.28 -4.19 3.61
CA PHE A 47 2.39 -4.38 2.68
C PHE A 47 2.36 -5.83 2.24
N TYR A 48 1.91 -6.07 1.01
CA TYR A 48 1.85 -7.39 0.41
C TYR A 48 2.97 -7.60 -0.59
N LEU A 49 3.37 -8.86 -0.76
CA LEU A 49 4.34 -9.26 -1.78
C LEU A 49 3.65 -9.98 -2.93
N ALA A 50 4.29 -10.00 -4.09
CA ALA A 50 3.88 -10.83 -5.20
C ALA A 50 4.06 -12.32 -4.85
N ALA A 51 3.13 -13.17 -5.27
CA ALA A 51 3.27 -14.60 -5.12
C ALA A 51 4.42 -15.12 -6.01
N ALA A 52 5.20 -16.07 -5.48
CA ALA A 52 6.42 -16.57 -6.12
C ALA A 52 6.15 -17.44 -7.36
N ASP A 53 4.92 -17.93 -7.52
CA ASP A 53 4.54 -18.85 -8.60
C ASP A 53 4.23 -18.14 -9.94
N GLY A 54 4.37 -16.83 -10.01
CA GLY A 54 4.08 -16.04 -11.21
C GLY A 54 2.61 -15.77 -11.45
N GLU A 55 1.72 -16.26 -10.60
CA GLU A 55 0.30 -15.90 -10.66
C GLU A 55 0.09 -14.48 -10.13
N HIS A 56 -0.94 -13.81 -10.66
CA HIS A 56 -1.28 -12.46 -10.21
C HIS A 56 -2.02 -12.50 -8.87
N LYS A 57 -1.30 -12.83 -7.81
CA LYS A 57 -1.81 -12.95 -6.44
C LYS A 57 -0.90 -12.25 -5.45
N LEU A 58 -1.49 -11.79 -4.35
CA LEU A 58 -0.78 -11.17 -3.24
C LEU A 58 -0.53 -12.21 -2.15
N THR A 59 0.58 -12.07 -1.43
CA THR A 59 0.97 -12.97 -0.35
C THR A 59 1.78 -12.23 0.72
N ALA A 60 2.06 -12.94 1.82
CA ALA A 60 2.98 -12.52 2.88
C ALA A 60 2.70 -11.11 3.43
N PRO A 61 1.47 -10.81 3.89
CA PRO A 61 1.15 -9.47 4.38
C PRO A 61 1.90 -9.12 5.66
N VAL A 62 2.36 -7.86 5.73
CA VAL A 62 2.74 -7.19 6.97
C VAL A 62 1.76 -6.03 7.14
N MET A 63 1.21 -5.88 8.34
CA MET A 63 0.10 -4.95 8.57
C MET A 63 0.40 -4.00 9.72
N TYR A 64 -0.20 -2.81 9.64
CA TYR A 64 -0.13 -1.78 10.66
C TYR A 64 -1.56 -1.34 11.00
N HIS A 65 -1.96 -1.54 12.26
CA HIS A 65 -3.30 -1.21 12.78
C HIS A 65 -4.43 -1.85 11.97
N CYS A 66 -4.17 -2.99 11.38
CA CYS A 66 -5.16 -3.92 10.83
C CYS A 66 -4.55 -5.32 10.90
N ASP A 67 -5.36 -6.33 11.06
CA ASP A 67 -4.91 -7.70 11.30
C ASP A 67 -5.60 -8.73 10.42
N GLU A 68 -6.44 -8.29 9.49
CA GLU A 68 -7.14 -9.18 8.58
C GLU A 68 -6.39 -9.30 7.27
N ASP A 69 -6.09 -10.53 6.85
CA ASP A 69 -5.52 -10.80 5.53
C ASP A 69 -6.62 -10.68 4.48
N LEU A 70 -6.53 -9.63 3.66
CA LEU A 70 -7.49 -9.31 2.61
C LEU A 70 -7.04 -9.75 1.22
N SER A 71 -5.98 -10.58 1.12
CA SER A 71 -5.40 -10.95 -0.17
C SER A 71 -6.42 -11.59 -1.13
N ASP A 72 -7.28 -12.48 -0.64
CA ASP A 72 -8.30 -13.12 -1.47
C ASP A 72 -9.28 -12.09 -2.06
N VAL A 73 -9.67 -11.09 -1.27
CA VAL A 73 -10.57 -10.04 -1.72
C VAL A 73 -9.87 -9.13 -2.72
N TYR A 74 -8.64 -8.72 -2.43
CA TYR A 74 -7.83 -7.91 -3.34
C TYR A 74 -7.64 -8.63 -4.68
N ASP A 75 -7.41 -9.94 -4.65
CA ASP A 75 -7.15 -10.72 -5.86
C ASP A 75 -8.41 -10.93 -6.72
N THR A 76 -9.60 -10.74 -6.16
CA THR A 76 -10.86 -11.03 -6.87
C THR A 76 -11.65 -9.79 -7.27
N ILE A 77 -11.73 -8.76 -6.42
CA ILE A 77 -12.62 -7.61 -6.66
C ILE A 77 -11.94 -6.25 -6.65
N ASP A 78 -10.62 -6.19 -6.44
CA ASP A 78 -9.90 -4.91 -6.48
C ASP A 78 -9.95 -4.34 -7.90
N TYR A 79 -10.60 -3.19 -8.06
CA TYR A 79 -10.68 -2.50 -9.35
C TYR A 79 -9.33 -1.92 -9.80
N GLY A 80 -8.34 -1.86 -8.91
CA GLY A 80 -6.99 -1.41 -9.23
C GLY A 80 -6.03 -2.49 -9.74
N ARG A 81 -6.48 -3.74 -9.89
CA ARG A 81 -5.58 -4.86 -10.25
C ARG A 81 -4.84 -4.63 -11.56
N GLY A 82 -5.45 -4.00 -12.54
CA GLY A 82 -4.79 -3.70 -13.81
C GLY A 82 -3.58 -2.79 -13.63
N ILE A 83 -3.66 -1.84 -12.71
CA ILE A 83 -2.55 -0.93 -12.37
C ILE A 83 -1.50 -1.69 -11.55
N LEU A 84 -1.95 -2.49 -10.60
CA LEU A 84 -1.10 -3.28 -9.72
C LEU A 84 -0.14 -4.17 -10.51
N TYR A 85 -0.63 -4.82 -11.55
CA TYR A 85 0.15 -5.75 -12.37
C TYR A 85 0.61 -5.14 -13.70
N SER A 86 0.66 -3.81 -13.80
CA SER A 86 1.11 -3.12 -15.02
C SER A 86 2.62 -3.24 -15.29
N GLY A 87 3.40 -3.70 -14.30
CA GLY A 87 4.86 -3.79 -14.39
C GLY A 87 5.57 -2.48 -14.12
N LYS A 88 4.88 -1.49 -13.57
CA LYS A 88 5.44 -0.16 -13.29
C LYS A 88 5.38 0.15 -11.80
N SER A 89 6.43 0.81 -11.29
CA SER A 89 6.40 1.39 -9.95
C SER A 89 5.62 2.69 -10.00
N ILE A 90 4.47 2.73 -9.32
CA ILE A 90 3.52 3.84 -9.38
C ILE A 90 3.05 4.14 -7.96
N VAL A 91 2.92 5.42 -7.64
CA VAL A 91 2.23 5.89 -6.43
C VAL A 91 0.96 6.61 -6.88
N TYR A 92 -0.20 6.18 -6.37
CA TYR A 92 -1.45 6.82 -6.71
C TYR A 92 -2.46 6.75 -5.56
N ARG A 93 -3.41 7.68 -5.58
CA ARG A 93 -4.58 7.64 -4.69
C ARG A 93 -5.74 6.99 -5.44
N GLU A 94 -6.62 6.31 -4.71
CA GLU A 94 -7.82 5.74 -5.32
C GLU A 94 -8.64 6.79 -6.09
N THR A 95 -8.68 8.01 -5.57
CA THR A 95 -9.41 9.11 -6.22
C THR A 95 -8.79 9.57 -7.53
N ASP A 96 -7.56 9.18 -7.82
CA ASP A 96 -6.90 9.47 -9.10
C ASP A 96 -7.43 8.58 -10.23
N ILE A 97 -7.97 7.40 -9.89
CA ILE A 97 -8.44 6.43 -10.88
C ILE A 97 -9.97 6.32 -10.93
N MET A 98 -10.68 6.79 -9.91
CA MET A 98 -12.13 6.67 -9.86
C MET A 98 -12.71 7.76 -8.94
N ALA A 99 -13.71 8.48 -9.43
CA ALA A 99 -14.40 9.50 -8.63
C ALA A 99 -15.13 8.87 -7.44
N ASP A 100 -15.22 9.59 -6.33
CA ASP A 100 -15.84 9.09 -5.09
C ASP A 100 -17.30 8.65 -5.30
N GLU A 101 -18.06 9.35 -6.12
CA GLU A 101 -19.45 9.00 -6.41
C GLU A 101 -19.60 7.61 -7.04
N VAL A 102 -18.58 7.16 -7.77
CA VAL A 102 -18.53 5.83 -8.37
C VAL A 102 -17.86 4.83 -7.44
N ARG A 103 -16.73 5.23 -6.86
CA ARG A 103 -15.88 4.38 -6.02
C ARG A 103 -16.64 3.85 -4.80
N THR A 104 -17.42 4.69 -4.13
CA THR A 104 -18.17 4.33 -2.93
C THR A 104 -19.34 3.38 -3.19
N LYS A 105 -19.68 3.15 -4.47
CA LYS A 105 -20.74 2.22 -4.88
C LYS A 105 -20.20 0.89 -5.37
N THR A 106 -18.89 0.67 -5.32
CA THR A 106 -18.28 -0.58 -5.77
C THR A 106 -18.39 -1.67 -4.71
N GLU A 107 -18.36 -2.93 -5.15
CA GLU A 107 -18.25 -4.08 -4.25
C GLU A 107 -16.98 -4.02 -3.41
N TYR A 108 -15.89 -3.57 -4.01
CA TYR A 108 -14.60 -3.41 -3.33
C TYR A 108 -14.74 -2.46 -2.13
N TYR A 109 -15.38 -1.31 -2.32
CA TYR A 109 -15.62 -0.37 -1.24
C TYR A 109 -16.47 -0.98 -0.12
N ASP A 110 -17.53 -1.69 -0.49
CA ASP A 110 -18.44 -2.32 0.48
C ASP A 110 -17.75 -3.42 1.29
N LYS A 111 -16.90 -4.22 0.67
CA LYS A 111 -16.29 -5.38 1.33
C LYS A 111 -14.97 -5.07 2.03
N VAL A 112 -14.24 -4.07 1.58
CA VAL A 112 -12.90 -3.74 2.12
C VAL A 112 -12.93 -2.47 2.94
N TYR A 113 -13.48 -1.40 2.39
CA TYR A 113 -13.38 -0.08 3.03
C TYR A 113 -14.36 0.07 4.19
N LYS A 114 -15.64 -0.18 3.96
CA LYS A 114 -16.66 0.00 5.01
C LYS A 114 -16.42 -0.80 6.28
N PRO A 115 -16.14 -2.12 6.22
CA PRO A 115 -15.94 -2.90 7.44
C PRO A 115 -14.77 -2.44 8.28
N ASN A 116 -13.75 -1.86 7.63
CA ASN A 116 -12.54 -1.37 8.29
C ASN A 116 -12.62 0.12 8.62
N ARG A 117 -13.73 0.78 8.31
CA ARG A 117 -13.94 2.23 8.47
C ARG A 117 -12.99 3.07 7.62
N TRP A 118 -12.41 2.49 6.59
CA TRP A 118 -11.54 3.20 5.66
C TRP A 118 -12.37 3.97 4.64
N HIS A 119 -11.81 5.06 4.13
CA HIS A 119 -12.44 5.84 3.07
C HIS A 119 -11.45 6.21 1.98
N TYR A 120 -10.23 6.56 2.33
CA TYR A 120 -9.18 6.96 1.40
C TYR A 120 -8.03 5.97 1.41
N SER A 121 -7.35 5.84 0.28
CA SER A 121 -6.12 5.07 0.23
C SER A 121 -5.09 5.71 -0.70
N LEU A 122 -3.83 5.47 -0.36
CA LEU A 122 -2.66 5.77 -1.18
C LEU A 122 -1.95 4.46 -1.41
N GLN A 123 -1.67 4.13 -2.67
CA GLN A 123 -1.00 2.88 -3.01
C GLN A 123 0.38 3.16 -3.61
N MET A 124 1.36 2.38 -3.17
CA MET A 124 2.73 2.42 -3.68
C MET A 124 3.07 1.05 -4.25
N ILE A 125 3.09 0.95 -5.57
CA ILE A 125 3.40 -0.29 -6.27
C ILE A 125 4.89 -0.35 -6.52
N ILE A 126 5.50 -1.48 -6.16
CA ILE A 126 6.92 -1.74 -6.33
C ILE A 126 7.08 -2.78 -7.44
N ALA A 127 7.76 -2.39 -8.51
CA ALA A 127 8.04 -3.27 -9.64
C ALA A 127 9.49 -3.09 -10.08
N LYS A 128 10.05 -4.14 -10.69
CA LYS A 128 11.39 -4.13 -11.25
C LYS A 128 11.41 -5.01 -12.50
N ASP A 129 12.03 -4.52 -13.57
CA ASP A 129 12.11 -5.23 -14.85
C ASP A 129 10.73 -5.68 -15.35
N LYS A 130 9.75 -4.78 -15.21
CA LYS A 130 8.34 -4.99 -15.60
C LYS A 130 7.62 -6.07 -14.79
N GLN A 131 8.20 -6.50 -13.67
CA GLN A 131 7.57 -7.50 -12.79
C GLN A 131 7.12 -6.87 -11.49
N PHE A 132 5.88 -7.16 -11.09
CA PHE A 132 5.33 -6.75 -9.81
C PHE A 132 6.06 -7.48 -8.67
N LEU A 133 6.55 -6.74 -7.69
CA LEU A 133 7.24 -7.28 -6.52
C LEU A 133 6.42 -7.15 -5.24
N GLY A 134 5.70 -6.06 -5.08
CA GLY A 134 4.93 -5.82 -3.88
C GLY A 134 4.15 -4.51 -3.93
N VAL A 135 3.24 -4.34 -2.98
CA VAL A 135 2.42 -3.14 -2.87
C VAL A 135 2.25 -2.74 -1.41
N VAL A 136 2.41 -1.45 -1.16
CA VAL A 136 2.09 -0.83 0.13
C VAL A 136 0.81 -0.03 -0.04
N THR A 137 -0.17 -0.24 0.82
CA THR A 137 -1.39 0.56 0.84
C THR A 137 -1.52 1.25 2.19
N LEU A 138 -1.70 2.57 2.16
CA LEU A 138 -1.96 3.39 3.34
C LEU A 138 -3.43 3.80 3.31
N TYR A 139 -4.15 3.56 4.41
CA TYR A 139 -5.59 3.84 4.50
C TYR A 139 -5.87 4.95 5.51
N ARG A 140 -6.84 5.78 5.18
CA ARG A 140 -7.37 6.81 6.09
C ARG A 140 -8.86 6.62 6.28
N ASN A 141 -9.30 6.84 7.51
CA ASN A 141 -10.72 6.87 7.85
C ASN A 141 -11.36 8.19 7.36
N ILE A 142 -12.66 8.22 7.38
CA ILE A 142 -13.39 9.47 7.09
C ILE A 142 -13.07 10.51 8.14
#